data_27bb25386898e3faa45b368a4f98a3f8
#
_entry.id   27bb25386898e3faa45b368a4f98a3f8
#
_cell.length_a   1.000
_cell.length_b   1.000
_cell.length_c   1.000
_cell.angle_alpha   90.00
_cell.angle_beta   90.00
_cell.angle_gamma   90.00
#
_symmetry.space_group_name_H-M   'P 1'
#
loop_
_entity.id
_entity.type
_entity.pdbx_description
1 polymer ?
#
loop_
_entity_poly.entity_id
_entity_poly.type
_entity_poly.pdbx_seq_one_letter_code
_entity_poly.pdbx_strand_id
1 'polypeptide(L)'
;MRSTNRRNFLQKLTGLAGVAAATPFFNTLQGKNLLNTLDAYQSASADDLVTDETFWYQIKQAYTVSPNIMNLNNGGVCPQPRVVQEAVERYNRLSNEAPSYYMWRILDSGREPLRQQLADLAGCDAEEIAINRNSSEALETVIFGLRLKPGDEVVLTRQDYPNMINAW
;
A
#
# COMPACT_ATOMS: atom_id res chain seq x y z
N MET A 1 -2.56 20.65 -6.20
CA MET A 1 -2.94 19.30 -5.72
C MET A 1 -4.06 18.77 -6.60
N ARG A 2 -3.81 17.75 -7.43
CA ARG A 2 -4.89 17.07 -8.16
C ARG A 2 -5.67 16.25 -7.15
N SER A 3 -6.95 16.54 -6.98
CA SER A 3 -7.82 15.73 -6.12
C SER A 3 -7.82 14.30 -6.63
N THR A 4 -7.36 13.38 -5.80
CA THR A 4 -7.45 11.94 -6.07
C THR A 4 -8.89 11.54 -5.85
N ASN A 5 -9.71 11.62 -6.89
CA ASN A 5 -11.08 11.12 -6.84
C ASN A 5 -11.10 9.62 -7.16
N ARG A 6 -12.26 8.95 -6.98
CA ARG A 6 -12.46 7.52 -7.29
C ARG A 6 -11.97 7.15 -8.70
N ARG A 7 -12.10 8.03 -9.67
CA ARG A 7 -11.65 7.86 -11.05
C ARG A 7 -10.12 7.69 -11.16
N ASN A 8 -9.35 8.55 -10.48
CA ASN A 8 -7.89 8.45 -10.48
C ASN A 8 -7.41 7.20 -9.74
N PHE A 9 -8.13 6.76 -8.70
CA PHE A 9 -7.86 5.50 -8.01
C PHE A 9 -8.08 4.31 -8.95
N LEU A 10 -9.19 4.26 -9.66
CA LEU A 10 -9.51 3.17 -10.60
C LEU A 10 -8.53 3.11 -11.78
N GLN A 11 -8.12 4.25 -12.33
CA GLN A 11 -7.10 4.30 -13.39
C GLN A 11 -5.74 3.76 -12.93
N LYS A 12 -5.38 4.00 -11.67
CA LYS A 12 -4.16 3.42 -11.07
C LYS A 12 -4.31 1.93 -10.77
N LEU A 13 -5.50 1.49 -10.37
CA LEU A 13 -5.78 0.09 -10.08
C LEU A 13 -5.68 -0.79 -11.33
N THR A 14 -6.15 -0.32 -12.48
CA THR A 14 -6.03 -1.04 -13.76
C THR A 14 -4.57 -1.16 -14.22
N GLY A 15 -3.73 -0.15 -13.95
CA GLY A 15 -2.29 -0.22 -14.15
C GLY A 15 -1.60 -1.25 -13.22
N LEU A 16 -2.06 -1.36 -11.98
CA LEU A 16 -1.57 -2.34 -11.01
C LEU A 16 -2.00 -3.79 -11.34
N ALA A 17 -3.13 -4.01 -11.99
CA ALA A 17 -3.58 -5.34 -12.38
C ALA A 17 -2.60 -6.02 -13.36
N GLY A 18 -2.01 -5.26 -14.28
CA GLY A 18 -0.97 -5.76 -15.18
C GLY A 18 0.32 -6.18 -14.47
N VAL A 19 0.68 -5.48 -13.39
CA VAL A 19 1.85 -5.80 -12.55
C VAL A 19 1.54 -6.96 -11.59
N ALA A 20 0.32 -7.04 -11.09
CA ALA A 20 -0.14 -8.09 -10.18
C ALA A 20 -0.13 -9.48 -10.82
N ALA A 21 -0.37 -9.60 -12.12
CA ALA A 21 -0.30 -10.84 -12.86
C ALA A 21 1.11 -11.49 -12.85
N ALA A 22 2.15 -10.71 -12.59
CA ALA A 22 3.53 -11.18 -12.53
C ALA A 22 4.00 -11.54 -11.11
N THR A 23 3.19 -11.35 -10.07
CA THR A 23 3.62 -11.55 -8.69
C THR A 23 3.02 -12.82 -8.07
N PRO A 24 3.81 -13.58 -7.27
CA PRO A 24 3.33 -14.78 -6.57
C PRO A 24 2.23 -14.50 -5.54
N PHE A 25 1.94 -13.22 -5.23
CA PHE A 25 0.89 -12.82 -4.29
C PHE A 25 -0.52 -13.24 -4.73
N PHE A 26 -0.77 -13.28 -6.04
CA PHE A 26 -2.10 -13.55 -6.59
C PHE A 26 -2.35 -15.05 -6.90
N ASN A 27 -1.47 -15.94 -6.47
CA ASN A 27 -1.66 -17.37 -6.64
C ASN A 27 -2.66 -18.00 -5.66
N THR A 28 -3.16 -17.25 -4.68
CA THR A 28 -4.25 -17.69 -3.80
C THR A 28 -5.59 -17.63 -4.53
N LEU A 29 -6.58 -18.42 -4.08
CA LEU A 29 -7.93 -18.38 -4.66
C LEU A 29 -8.53 -16.98 -4.59
N GLN A 30 -8.35 -16.28 -3.48
CA GLN A 30 -8.85 -14.92 -3.26
C GLN A 30 -8.16 -13.90 -4.17
N GLY A 31 -6.85 -14.05 -4.36
CA GLY A 31 -6.10 -13.21 -5.30
C GLY A 31 -6.57 -13.40 -6.74
N LYS A 32 -6.81 -14.65 -7.16
CA LYS A 32 -7.37 -14.97 -8.49
C LYS A 32 -8.78 -14.40 -8.67
N ASN A 33 -9.62 -14.50 -7.66
CA ASN A 33 -10.98 -13.93 -7.71
C ASN A 33 -10.94 -12.40 -7.86
N LEU A 34 -10.05 -11.73 -7.13
CA LEU A 34 -9.86 -10.29 -7.27
C LEU A 34 -9.38 -9.92 -8.67
N LEU A 35 -8.38 -10.63 -9.20
CA LEU A 35 -7.89 -10.41 -10.57
C LEU A 35 -9.00 -10.64 -11.61
N ASN A 36 -9.74 -11.74 -11.52
CA ASN A 36 -10.84 -12.02 -12.43
C ASN A 36 -11.92 -10.92 -12.39
N THR A 37 -12.19 -10.37 -11.20
CA THR A 37 -13.09 -9.23 -11.07
C THR A 37 -12.53 -8.00 -11.79
N LEU A 38 -11.26 -7.66 -11.55
CA LEU A 38 -10.64 -6.51 -12.21
C LEU A 38 -10.60 -6.68 -13.73
N ASP A 39 -10.29 -7.89 -14.23
CA ASP A 39 -10.26 -8.22 -15.65
C ASP A 39 -11.64 -8.10 -16.29
N ALA A 40 -12.70 -8.54 -15.62
CA ALA A 40 -14.07 -8.43 -16.12
C ALA A 40 -14.53 -6.97 -16.32
N TYR A 41 -13.93 -6.04 -15.57
CA TYR A 41 -14.27 -4.62 -15.63
C TYR A 41 -13.22 -3.75 -16.35
N GLN A 42 -12.21 -4.35 -17.00
CA GLN A 42 -11.15 -3.59 -17.69
C GLN A 42 -11.65 -2.64 -18.77
N SER A 43 -12.73 -3.01 -19.47
CA SER A 43 -13.32 -2.20 -20.53
C SER A 43 -14.35 -1.18 -20.05
N ALA A 44 -14.74 -1.25 -18.77
CA ALA A 44 -15.72 -0.31 -18.22
C ALA A 44 -15.07 1.07 -18.01
N SER A 45 -15.85 2.12 -18.25
CA SER A 45 -15.38 3.48 -17.98
C SER A 45 -15.30 3.71 -16.46
N ALA A 46 -14.39 4.61 -16.03
CA ALA A 46 -14.29 4.96 -14.62
C ALA A 46 -15.58 5.59 -14.07
N ASP A 47 -16.35 6.25 -14.93
CA ASP A 47 -17.62 6.89 -14.56
C ASP A 47 -18.72 5.84 -14.35
N ASP A 48 -18.75 4.77 -15.15
CA ASP A 48 -19.66 3.65 -14.96
C ASP A 48 -19.37 2.91 -13.65
N LEU A 49 -18.08 2.65 -13.36
CA LEU A 49 -17.67 1.95 -12.15
C LEU A 49 -17.94 2.73 -10.86
N VAL A 50 -17.99 4.07 -10.91
CA VAL A 50 -18.25 4.89 -9.70
C VAL A 50 -19.58 4.54 -9.06
N THR A 51 -20.59 4.19 -9.86
CA THR A 51 -21.96 3.90 -9.42
C THR A 51 -22.32 2.42 -9.46
N ASP A 52 -21.42 1.55 -9.92
CA ASP A 52 -21.66 0.10 -9.97
C ASP A 52 -21.50 -0.55 -8.59
N GLU A 53 -22.63 -0.73 -7.89
CA GLU A 53 -22.65 -1.37 -6.57
C GLU A 53 -22.18 -2.83 -6.61
N THR A 54 -22.36 -3.53 -7.75
CA THR A 54 -21.89 -4.92 -7.90
C THR A 54 -20.37 -4.97 -7.93
N PHE A 55 -19.75 -4.06 -8.67
CA PHE A 55 -18.29 -3.92 -8.69
C PHE A 55 -17.75 -3.63 -7.27
N TRP A 56 -18.30 -2.64 -6.58
CA TRP A 56 -17.85 -2.28 -5.23
C TRP A 56 -18.12 -3.36 -4.20
N TYR A 57 -19.19 -4.11 -4.33
CA TYR A 57 -19.45 -5.28 -3.51
C TYR A 57 -18.33 -6.33 -3.66
N GLN A 58 -17.92 -6.64 -4.89
CA GLN A 58 -16.83 -7.57 -5.16
C GLN A 58 -15.48 -7.06 -4.61
N ILE A 59 -15.19 -5.76 -4.78
CA ILE A 59 -13.99 -5.15 -4.17
C ILE A 59 -14.04 -5.29 -2.64
N LYS A 60 -15.20 -5.06 -2.02
CA LYS A 60 -15.36 -5.25 -0.56
C LYS A 60 -15.05 -6.68 -0.12
N GLN A 61 -15.39 -7.70 -0.92
CA GLN A 61 -15.08 -9.10 -0.61
C GLN A 61 -13.57 -9.40 -0.60
N ALA A 62 -12.75 -8.56 -1.20
CA ALA A 62 -11.29 -8.68 -1.14
C ALA A 62 -10.70 -8.32 0.24
N TYR A 63 -11.51 -7.81 1.16
CA TYR A 63 -11.10 -7.40 2.50
C TYR A 63 -11.75 -8.26 3.58
N THR A 64 -11.11 -8.37 4.75
CA THR A 64 -11.61 -9.07 5.95
C THR A 64 -12.24 -8.09 6.94
N VAL A 65 -13.10 -7.21 6.45
CA VAL A 65 -13.76 -6.22 7.30
C VAL A 65 -14.97 -6.82 8.03
N SER A 66 -15.25 -6.32 9.24
CA SER A 66 -16.42 -6.73 9.99
C SER A 66 -17.72 -6.35 9.26
N PRO A 67 -18.68 -7.27 9.11
CA PRO A 67 -19.96 -6.93 8.50
C PRO A 67 -20.82 -6.01 9.38
N ASN A 68 -20.52 -5.95 10.68
CA ASN A 68 -21.32 -5.22 11.67
C ASN A 68 -20.77 -3.83 11.99
N ILE A 69 -19.62 -3.46 11.44
CA ILE A 69 -18.96 -2.18 11.68
C ILE A 69 -18.75 -1.46 10.35
N MET A 70 -19.35 -0.31 10.20
CA MET A 70 -19.09 0.59 9.08
C MET A 70 -17.85 1.43 9.41
N ASN A 71 -16.69 1.02 8.93
CA ASN A 71 -15.45 1.76 9.13
C ASN A 71 -15.34 2.90 8.13
N LEU A 72 -15.51 4.12 8.61
CA LEU A 72 -15.37 5.35 7.81
C LEU A 72 -14.03 6.06 8.04
N ASN A 73 -13.20 5.55 8.95
CA ASN A 73 -11.91 6.16 9.29
C ASN A 73 -10.76 5.27 8.81
N ASN A 74 -10.42 5.38 7.53
CA ASN A 74 -9.31 4.66 6.91
C ASN A 74 -8.06 5.55 6.69
N GLY A 75 -8.06 6.77 7.22
CA GLY A 75 -6.94 7.70 7.07
C GLY A 75 -5.76 7.36 7.97
N GLY A 76 -6.01 7.05 9.24
CA GLY A 76 -4.98 6.68 10.20
C GLY A 76 -4.57 5.20 10.11
N VAL A 77 -5.56 4.33 9.93
CA VAL A 77 -5.37 2.87 9.77
C VAL A 77 -6.34 2.34 8.73
N CYS A 78 -5.86 1.51 7.83
CA CYS A 78 -6.65 0.93 6.76
C CYS A 78 -6.55 -0.60 6.82
N PRO A 79 -7.67 -1.34 6.67
CA PRO A 79 -7.61 -2.79 6.58
C PRO A 79 -6.83 -3.22 5.33
N GLN A 80 -5.98 -4.20 5.48
CA GLN A 80 -5.26 -4.79 4.36
C GLN A 80 -6.19 -5.71 3.55
N PRO A 81 -6.03 -5.75 2.21
CA PRO A 81 -6.68 -6.78 1.41
C PRO A 81 -6.29 -8.18 1.90
N ARG A 82 -7.20 -9.13 1.78
CA ARG A 82 -6.98 -10.53 2.21
C ARG A 82 -5.74 -11.14 1.57
N VAL A 83 -5.52 -10.89 0.28
CA VAL A 83 -4.33 -11.37 -0.45
C VAL A 83 -3.01 -10.87 0.16
N VAL A 84 -3.01 -9.65 0.69
CA VAL A 84 -1.83 -9.07 1.37
C VAL A 84 -1.64 -9.73 2.73
N GLN A 85 -2.71 -9.94 3.51
CA GLN A 85 -2.64 -10.63 4.80
C GLN A 85 -2.07 -12.05 4.64
N GLU A 86 -2.60 -12.82 3.69
CA GLU A 86 -2.12 -14.18 3.38
C GLU A 86 -0.66 -14.20 2.90
N ALA A 87 -0.23 -13.19 2.16
CA ALA A 87 1.16 -13.05 1.74
C ALA A 87 2.08 -12.79 2.92
N VAL A 88 1.73 -11.88 3.83
CA VAL A 88 2.50 -11.59 5.04
C VAL A 88 2.64 -12.86 5.89
N GLU A 89 1.55 -13.59 6.14
CA GLU A 89 1.60 -14.84 6.89
C GLU A 89 2.51 -15.88 6.23
N ARG A 90 2.38 -16.06 4.91
CA ARG A 90 3.18 -17.02 4.17
C ARG A 90 4.68 -16.70 4.23
N TYR A 91 5.04 -15.45 3.98
CA TYR A 91 6.46 -15.06 4.01
C TYR A 91 7.02 -15.03 5.41
N ASN A 92 6.21 -14.72 6.43
CA ASN A 92 6.62 -14.86 7.82
C ASN A 92 6.94 -16.31 8.18
N ARG A 93 6.11 -17.27 7.80
CA ARG A 93 6.39 -18.71 7.98
C ARG A 93 7.66 -19.14 7.23
N LEU A 94 7.76 -18.80 5.94
CA LEU A 94 8.91 -19.13 5.11
C LEU A 94 10.22 -18.60 5.70
N SER A 95 10.24 -17.35 6.15
CA SER A 95 11.44 -16.76 6.75
C SER A 95 11.87 -17.44 8.04
N ASN A 96 10.93 -18.05 8.78
CA ASN A 96 11.23 -18.79 10.01
C ASN A 96 11.74 -20.21 9.79
N GLU A 97 11.53 -20.80 8.61
CA GLU A 97 12.02 -22.16 8.30
C GLU A 97 13.56 -22.22 8.21
N ALA A 98 14.18 -21.20 7.62
CA ALA A 98 15.64 -21.05 7.55
C ALA A 98 16.00 -19.56 7.40
N PRO A 99 16.01 -18.77 8.50
CA PRO A 99 16.01 -17.31 8.44
C PRO A 99 17.13 -16.72 7.58
N SER A 100 18.39 -17.09 7.81
CA SER A 100 19.53 -16.54 7.07
C SER A 100 19.48 -16.90 5.56
N TYR A 101 18.95 -18.05 5.23
CA TYR A 101 18.84 -18.48 3.84
C TYR A 101 17.68 -17.78 3.12
N TYR A 102 16.47 -17.88 3.69
CA TYR A 102 15.28 -17.34 3.03
C TYR A 102 15.27 -15.81 3.05
N MET A 103 15.63 -15.16 4.15
CA MET A 103 15.62 -13.70 4.22
C MET A 103 16.67 -13.07 3.32
N TRP A 104 17.92 -13.53 3.41
CA TRP A 104 19.02 -12.82 2.72
C TRP A 104 19.26 -13.31 1.29
N ARG A 105 18.96 -14.57 0.97
CA ARG A 105 19.24 -15.10 -0.36
C ARG A 105 18.03 -15.15 -1.27
N ILE A 106 16.83 -15.28 -0.72
CA ILE A 106 15.59 -15.44 -1.50
C ILE A 106 14.76 -14.16 -1.46
N LEU A 107 14.37 -13.70 -0.27
CA LEU A 107 13.43 -12.58 -0.13
C LEU A 107 14.09 -11.23 -0.42
N ASP A 108 15.36 -11.07 -0.05
CA ASP A 108 16.09 -9.82 -0.29
C ASP A 108 16.22 -9.46 -1.78
N SER A 109 16.29 -10.46 -2.66
CA SER A 109 16.33 -10.24 -4.11
C SER A 109 15.05 -9.57 -4.66
N GLY A 110 13.94 -9.65 -3.94
CA GLY A 110 12.67 -8.99 -4.30
C GLY A 110 12.60 -7.51 -3.93
N ARG A 111 13.57 -6.99 -3.16
CA ARG A 111 13.53 -5.62 -2.65
C ARG A 111 13.66 -4.56 -3.75
N GLU A 112 14.64 -4.71 -4.63
CA GLU A 112 14.87 -3.74 -5.69
C GLU A 112 13.74 -3.69 -6.73
N PRO A 113 13.19 -4.81 -7.22
CA PRO A 113 12.00 -4.77 -8.06
C PRO A 113 10.80 -4.09 -7.39
N LEU A 114 10.63 -4.28 -6.08
CA LEU A 114 9.56 -3.61 -5.33
C LEU A 114 9.80 -2.10 -5.23
N ARG A 115 11.05 -1.68 -4.95
CA ARG A 115 11.41 -0.26 -4.92
C ARG A 115 11.14 0.42 -6.26
N GLN A 116 11.48 -0.21 -7.38
CA GLN A 116 11.18 0.31 -8.71
C GLN A 116 9.67 0.47 -8.93
N GLN A 117 8.87 -0.53 -8.55
CA GLN A 117 7.40 -0.42 -8.67
C GLN A 117 6.82 0.71 -7.82
N LEU A 118 7.36 0.93 -6.62
CA LEU A 118 6.95 2.05 -5.76
C LEU A 118 7.38 3.40 -6.35
N ALA A 119 8.55 3.48 -6.94
CA ALA A 119 9.05 4.67 -7.61
C ALA A 119 8.18 5.03 -8.82
N ASP A 120 7.84 4.05 -9.67
CA ASP A 120 6.94 4.23 -10.81
C ASP A 120 5.56 4.73 -10.35
N LEU A 121 5.04 4.19 -9.23
CA LEU A 121 3.77 4.64 -8.65
C LEU A 121 3.84 6.06 -8.09
N ALA A 122 4.97 6.42 -7.45
CA ALA A 122 5.21 7.73 -6.86
C ALA A 122 5.58 8.80 -7.91
N GLY A 123 6.13 8.38 -9.07
CA GLY A 123 6.63 9.26 -10.11
C GLY A 123 8.01 9.85 -9.76
N CYS A 124 8.89 9.05 -9.16
CA CYS A 124 10.24 9.41 -8.77
C CYS A 124 11.24 8.29 -9.13
N ASP A 125 12.52 8.47 -8.83
CA ASP A 125 13.53 7.44 -9.04
C ASP A 125 13.55 6.43 -7.88
N ALA A 126 13.93 5.16 -8.16
CA ALA A 126 14.01 4.12 -7.14
C ALA A 126 15.00 4.47 -6.01
N GLU A 127 16.04 5.25 -6.30
CA GLU A 127 17.00 5.75 -5.31
C GLU A 127 16.38 6.72 -4.29
N GLU A 128 15.23 7.33 -4.62
CA GLU A 128 14.48 8.21 -3.72
C GLU A 128 13.47 7.45 -2.84
N ILE A 129 13.35 6.12 -3.02
CA ILE A 129 12.45 5.27 -2.24
C ILE A 129 13.22 4.57 -1.11
N ALA A 130 12.82 4.87 0.13
CA ALA A 130 13.20 4.11 1.31
C ALA A 130 11.96 3.44 1.92
N ILE A 131 12.01 2.12 2.08
CA ILE A 131 10.91 1.35 2.65
C ILE A 131 11.10 1.27 4.16
N ASN A 132 10.19 1.89 4.92
CA ASN A 132 10.17 1.90 6.37
C ASN A 132 9.01 1.05 6.89
N ARG A 133 9.07 0.70 8.17
CA ARG A 133 8.07 -0.12 8.85
C ARG A 133 6.70 0.57 8.93
N ASN A 134 6.68 1.88 9.12
CA ASN A 134 5.47 2.71 9.21
C ASN A 134 5.80 4.20 9.02
N SER A 135 4.75 5.03 8.94
CA SER A 135 4.89 6.47 8.74
C SER A 135 5.61 7.17 9.88
N SER A 136 5.45 6.72 11.13
CA SER A 136 6.15 7.31 12.28
C SER A 136 7.65 7.16 12.15
N GLU A 137 8.14 5.94 11.86
CA GLU A 137 9.57 5.69 11.64
C GLU A 137 10.12 6.51 10.47
N ALA A 138 9.36 6.61 9.37
CA ALA A 138 9.78 7.39 8.20
C ALA A 138 9.94 8.88 8.54
N LEU A 139 8.99 9.45 9.27
CA LEU A 139 9.04 10.86 9.68
C LEU A 139 10.10 11.13 10.73
N GLU A 140 10.26 10.26 11.72
CA GLU A 140 11.32 10.35 12.71
C GLU A 140 12.70 10.24 12.07
N THR A 141 12.87 9.41 11.05
CA THR A 141 14.13 9.32 10.28
C THR A 141 14.47 10.67 9.65
N VAL A 142 13.48 11.38 9.11
CA VAL A 142 13.69 12.74 8.57
C VAL A 142 13.99 13.73 9.69
N ILE A 143 13.19 13.74 10.76
CA ILE A 143 13.33 14.67 11.89
C ILE A 143 14.72 14.56 12.52
N PHE A 144 15.15 13.34 12.85
CA PHE A 144 16.46 13.11 13.48
C PHE A 144 17.62 13.22 12.48
N GLY A 145 17.36 13.13 11.19
CA GLY A 145 18.36 13.36 10.14
C GLY A 145 18.63 14.83 9.85
N LEU A 146 17.73 15.73 10.23
CA LEU A 146 17.90 17.17 10.05
C LEU A 146 18.96 17.70 11.06
N ARG A 147 19.92 18.43 10.54
CA ARG A 147 20.98 19.06 11.36
C ARG A 147 20.55 20.47 11.80
N LEU A 148 19.50 20.54 12.60
CA LEU A 148 18.99 21.80 13.13
C LEU A 148 20.01 22.46 14.07
N LYS A 149 20.09 23.78 14.02
CA LYS A 149 20.98 24.60 14.83
C LYS A 149 20.16 25.48 15.77
N PRO A 150 20.75 25.98 16.84
CA PRO A 150 20.09 26.97 17.69
C PRO A 150 19.64 28.20 16.86
N GLY A 151 18.36 28.50 16.94
CA GLY A 151 17.72 29.56 16.14
C GLY A 151 16.98 29.09 14.90
N ASP A 152 17.10 27.83 14.48
CA ASP A 152 16.25 27.25 13.45
C ASP A 152 14.81 27.07 13.98
N GLU A 153 13.83 27.21 13.13
CA GLU A 153 12.43 27.14 13.47
C GLU A 153 11.73 26.02 12.70
N VAL A 154 10.77 25.35 13.36
CA VAL A 154 9.90 24.35 12.75
C VAL A 154 8.46 24.87 12.79
N VAL A 155 7.83 24.99 11.63
CA VAL A 155 6.45 25.44 11.50
C VAL A 155 5.53 24.22 11.44
N LEU A 156 4.61 24.13 12.41
CA LEU A 156 3.61 23.06 12.54
C LEU A 156 2.21 23.64 12.54
N THR A 157 1.22 22.83 12.20
CA THR A 157 -0.20 23.17 12.33
C THR A 157 -0.85 22.38 13.46
N ARG A 158 -1.84 22.98 14.13
CA ARG A 158 -2.64 22.28 15.14
C ARG A 158 -3.49 21.13 14.58
N GLN A 159 -3.59 21.04 13.25
CA GLN A 159 -4.36 20.02 12.55
C GLN A 159 -3.48 18.84 12.13
N ASP A 160 -2.17 18.93 12.36
CA ASP A 160 -1.27 17.80 12.12
C ASP A 160 -1.56 16.67 13.11
N TYR A 161 -1.14 15.47 12.70
CA TYR A 161 -1.31 14.29 13.54
C TYR A 161 -0.52 14.45 14.85
N PRO A 162 -1.14 14.22 16.03
CA PRO A 162 -0.52 14.53 17.32
C PRO A 162 0.88 13.95 17.53
N ASN A 163 1.13 12.73 17.04
CA ASN A 163 2.45 12.12 17.16
C ASN A 163 3.52 12.88 16.36
N MET A 164 3.13 13.53 15.27
CA MET A 164 4.05 14.36 14.48
C MET A 164 4.36 15.69 15.18
N ILE A 165 3.36 16.31 15.81
CA ILE A 165 3.56 17.52 16.61
C ILE A 165 4.50 17.21 17.78
N ASN A 166 4.33 16.05 18.42
CA ASN A 166 5.12 15.66 19.59
C ASN A 166 6.53 15.17 19.26
N ALA A 167 6.82 14.84 18.01
CA ALA A 167 8.13 14.37 17.59
C ALA A 167 9.16 15.48 17.42
N TRP A 168 8.71 16.74 17.28
CA TRP A 168 9.56 17.95 17.20
C TRP A 168 9.84 18.52 18.57
#